data_4c399a3afde16c9c13d870dea8e5ad06
#
_entry.id   4c399a3afde16c9c13d870dea8e5ad06
#
_cell.length_a   1.000
_cell.length_b   1.000
_cell.length_c   1.000
_cell.angle_alpha   90.00
_cell.angle_beta   90.00
_cell.angle_gamma   90.00
#
_symmetry.space_group_name_H-M   'P 1'
#
loop_
_entity.id
_entity.type
_entity.pdbx_description
1 polymer ?
#
loop_
_entity_poly.entity_id
_entity_poly.type
_entity_poly.pdbx_seq_one_letter_code
_entity_poly.pdbx_strand_id
1 'polypeptide(L)'
;MATPAAADDVLFFIPDIGGFTKFIAETEIQHSQHIIQELLELLVDANALGLKVGEFEGDAVLFFRNGAPPSLEQLVQQARKMYLDFHSHLKKMEYKRICQCGACASAGSIALKMVAHFGSASTMQVKDHVKFIGKDIIIAHRLLKNSVTVPEYLLVTQSTLSGSEGGDGQLASFASGSDAYDNLGAIE
;
A
#
# COMPACT_ATOMS: atom_id res chain seq x y z
N MET A 1 4.97 -3.31 35.04
CA MET A 1 5.48 -3.54 33.66
C MET A 1 4.37 -4.26 32.92
N ALA A 2 3.88 -3.69 31.82
CA ALA A 2 2.88 -4.37 31.00
C ALA A 2 3.53 -5.60 30.34
N THR A 3 2.86 -6.74 30.38
CA THR A 3 3.29 -7.94 29.66
C THR A 3 3.34 -7.61 28.17
N PRO A 4 4.43 -7.94 27.43
CA PRO A 4 4.44 -7.73 26.00
C PRO A 4 3.28 -8.48 25.37
N ALA A 5 2.55 -7.81 24.48
CA ALA A 5 1.49 -8.45 23.71
C ALA A 5 2.08 -9.61 22.90
N ALA A 6 1.39 -10.74 22.85
CA ALA A 6 1.78 -11.84 21.98
C ALA A 6 1.81 -11.35 20.53
N ALA A 7 2.70 -11.93 19.72
CA ALA A 7 2.69 -11.65 18.28
C ALA A 7 1.46 -12.33 17.66
N ASP A 8 0.70 -11.59 16.90
CA ASP A 8 -0.46 -12.06 16.15
C ASP A 8 -0.10 -12.17 14.67
N ASP A 9 -0.74 -13.06 13.97
CA ASP A 9 -0.67 -13.13 12.52
C ASP A 9 -1.41 -11.95 11.91
N VAL A 10 -0.74 -11.22 11.03
CA VAL A 10 -1.22 -9.97 10.44
C VAL A 10 -0.92 -9.91 8.96
N LEU A 11 -1.92 -9.56 8.17
CA LEU A 11 -1.71 -9.08 6.80
C LEU A 11 -1.47 -7.57 6.85
N PHE A 12 -0.40 -7.11 6.22
CA PHE A 12 -0.15 -5.72 5.88
C PHE A 12 -0.44 -5.51 4.39
N PHE A 13 -1.23 -4.50 4.08
CA PHE A 13 -1.54 -4.09 2.71
C PHE A 13 -1.28 -2.60 2.56
N ILE A 14 -0.33 -2.24 1.70
CA ILE A 14 0.16 -0.86 1.61
C ILE A 14 0.04 -0.37 0.16
N PRO A 15 -1.03 0.37 -0.19
CA PRO A 15 -1.02 1.21 -1.38
C PRO A 15 -0.12 2.43 -1.15
N ASP A 16 0.72 2.74 -2.15
CA ASP A 16 1.72 3.80 -2.14
C ASP A 16 1.68 4.58 -3.46
N ILE A 17 1.58 5.90 -3.37
CA ILE A 17 1.45 6.79 -4.52
C ILE A 17 2.83 7.04 -5.12
N GLY A 18 3.11 6.38 -6.25
CA GLY A 18 4.35 6.54 -7.00
C GLY A 18 4.49 7.95 -7.60
N GLY A 19 5.73 8.47 -7.61
CA GLY A 19 6.01 9.80 -8.15
C GLY A 19 5.74 10.96 -7.19
N PHE A 20 5.29 10.68 -5.97
CA PHE A 20 4.93 11.65 -4.94
C PHE A 20 6.02 12.71 -4.69
N THR A 21 7.26 12.28 -4.45
CA THR A 21 8.37 13.21 -4.13
C THR A 21 8.60 14.23 -5.25
N LYS A 22 8.57 13.76 -6.51
CA LYS A 22 8.71 14.63 -7.67
C LYS A 22 7.51 15.57 -7.78
N PHE A 23 6.30 15.05 -7.62
CA PHE A 23 5.07 15.82 -7.67
C PHE A 23 5.08 16.96 -6.65
N ILE A 24 5.43 16.70 -5.39
CA ILE A 24 5.51 17.74 -4.33
C ILE A 24 6.62 18.75 -4.62
N ALA A 25 7.77 18.31 -5.14
CA ALA A 25 8.91 19.20 -5.42
C ALA A 25 8.66 20.17 -6.59
N GLU A 26 7.82 19.79 -7.55
CA GLU A 26 7.56 20.54 -8.78
C GLU A 26 6.23 21.33 -8.74
N THR A 27 5.48 21.29 -7.63
CA THR A 27 4.13 21.85 -7.58
C THR A 27 3.92 22.77 -6.39
N GLU A 28 2.89 23.61 -6.47
CA GLU A 28 2.54 24.50 -5.37
C GLU A 28 1.97 23.69 -4.18
N ILE A 29 2.48 23.99 -2.98
CA ILE A 29 2.22 23.22 -1.75
C ILE A 29 0.72 23.07 -1.46
N GLN A 30 -0.05 24.16 -1.61
CA GLN A 30 -1.48 24.12 -1.27
C GLN A 30 -2.28 23.18 -2.18
N HIS A 31 -1.98 23.19 -3.48
CA HIS A 31 -2.69 22.37 -4.44
C HIS A 31 -2.22 20.90 -4.40
N SER A 32 -0.92 20.68 -4.23
CA SER A 32 -0.40 19.31 -4.09
C SER A 32 -0.90 18.64 -2.81
N GLN A 33 -0.98 19.37 -1.71
CA GLN A 33 -1.55 18.86 -0.45
C GLN A 33 -3.00 18.42 -0.63
N HIS A 34 -3.83 19.26 -1.27
CA HIS A 34 -5.24 18.94 -1.53
C HIS A 34 -5.39 17.68 -2.40
N ILE A 35 -4.64 17.60 -3.49
CA ILE A 35 -4.66 16.44 -4.40
C ILE A 35 -4.28 15.16 -3.66
N ILE A 36 -3.20 15.18 -2.88
CA ILE A 36 -2.74 14.00 -2.13
C ILE A 36 -3.76 13.60 -1.06
N GLN A 37 -4.33 14.56 -0.35
CA GLN A 37 -5.38 14.28 0.62
C GLN A 37 -6.58 13.57 -0.03
N GLU A 38 -7.09 14.08 -1.15
CA GLU A 38 -8.19 13.44 -1.89
C GLU A 38 -7.84 12.02 -2.34
N LEU A 39 -6.60 11.79 -2.81
CA LEU A 39 -6.16 10.47 -3.24
C LEU A 39 -6.02 9.49 -2.06
N LEU A 40 -5.49 9.92 -0.92
CA LEU A 40 -5.41 9.08 0.29
C LEU A 40 -6.81 8.75 0.83
N GLU A 41 -7.72 9.71 0.90
CA GLU A 41 -9.12 9.49 1.28
C GLU A 41 -9.80 8.49 0.34
N LEU A 42 -9.59 8.63 -0.97
CA LEU A 42 -10.10 7.69 -1.96
C LEU A 42 -9.58 6.27 -1.76
N LEU A 43 -8.29 6.08 -1.43
CA LEU A 43 -7.73 4.76 -1.14
C LEU A 43 -8.38 4.15 0.11
N VAL A 44 -8.69 4.95 1.13
CA VAL A 44 -9.42 4.51 2.32
C VAL A 44 -10.85 4.10 1.95
N ASP A 45 -11.55 4.90 1.17
CA ASP A 45 -12.94 4.63 0.75
C ASP A 45 -13.05 3.42 -0.20
N ALA A 46 -12.00 3.18 -1.00
CA ALA A 46 -11.93 2.03 -1.91
C ALA A 46 -11.67 0.69 -1.20
N ASN A 47 -11.44 0.70 0.11
CA ASN A 47 -11.19 -0.50 0.91
C ASN A 47 -12.44 -1.39 1.03
N ALA A 48 -12.55 -2.38 0.15
CA ALA A 48 -13.67 -3.33 0.10
C ALA A 48 -13.46 -4.57 0.98
N LEU A 49 -12.20 -4.85 1.38
CA LEU A 49 -11.86 -5.99 2.25
C LEU A 49 -12.09 -5.72 3.74
N GLY A 50 -12.49 -4.51 4.12
CA GLY A 50 -12.66 -4.13 5.51
C GLY A 50 -11.35 -4.14 6.31
N LEU A 51 -10.23 -3.86 5.67
CA LEU A 51 -8.94 -3.72 6.32
C LEU A 51 -8.97 -2.50 7.25
N LYS A 52 -8.28 -2.58 8.37
CA LYS A 52 -8.16 -1.44 9.29
C LYS A 52 -7.03 -0.52 8.81
N VAL A 53 -7.23 0.78 8.93
CA VAL A 53 -6.15 1.76 8.73
C VAL A 53 -5.25 1.73 9.97
N GLY A 54 -3.96 1.48 9.77
CA GLY A 54 -2.94 1.52 10.81
C GLY A 54 -2.34 2.91 10.94
N GLU A 55 -1.75 3.40 9.86
CA GLU A 55 -1.14 4.74 9.81
C GLU A 55 -1.04 5.27 8.37
N PHE A 56 -0.84 6.57 8.26
CA PHE A 56 -0.50 7.23 7.00
C PHE A 56 0.99 7.57 7.01
N GLU A 57 1.70 7.19 5.97
CA GLU A 57 3.14 7.42 5.84
C GLU A 57 3.44 8.24 4.58
N GLY A 58 3.31 9.54 4.70
CA GLY A 58 3.50 10.46 3.58
C GLY A 58 2.44 10.24 2.49
N ASP A 59 2.81 9.47 1.47
CA ASP A 59 2.03 9.12 0.28
C ASP A 59 1.46 7.69 0.32
N ALA A 60 1.65 6.97 1.41
CA ALA A 60 1.18 5.61 1.57
C ALA A 60 0.16 5.47 2.71
N VAL A 61 -0.70 4.47 2.60
CA VAL A 61 -1.62 4.06 3.67
C VAL A 61 -1.27 2.65 4.10
N LEU A 62 -0.89 2.49 5.36
CA LEU A 62 -0.75 1.16 5.96
C LEU A 62 -2.13 0.65 6.36
N PHE A 63 -2.63 -0.33 5.64
CA PHE A 63 -3.77 -1.14 6.07
C PHE A 63 -3.29 -2.43 6.70
N PHE A 64 -4.09 -2.95 7.64
CA PHE A 64 -3.81 -4.25 8.26
C PHE A 64 -5.09 -5.04 8.53
N ARG A 65 -4.91 -6.36 8.66
CA ARG A 65 -5.95 -7.31 9.11
C ARG A 65 -5.31 -8.38 9.95
N ASN A 66 -5.82 -8.58 11.15
CA ASN A 66 -5.40 -9.68 12.02
C ASN A 66 -5.99 -11.02 11.52
N GLY A 67 -5.24 -12.10 11.70
CA GLY A 67 -5.61 -13.44 11.27
C GLY A 67 -5.23 -13.74 9.82
N ALA A 68 -5.72 -14.85 9.29
CA ALA A 68 -5.38 -15.32 7.96
C ALA A 68 -5.63 -14.26 6.87
N PRO A 69 -4.73 -14.15 5.87
CA PRO A 69 -4.90 -13.20 4.78
C PRO A 69 -6.10 -13.62 3.89
N PRO A 70 -6.71 -12.65 3.19
CA PRO A 70 -7.68 -12.96 2.14
C PRO A 70 -7.05 -13.83 1.05
N SER A 71 -7.89 -14.46 0.23
CA SER A 71 -7.39 -15.19 -0.93
C SER A 71 -6.69 -14.23 -1.91
N LEU A 72 -5.79 -14.80 -2.73
CA LEU A 72 -5.10 -14.02 -3.77
C LEU A 72 -6.09 -13.32 -4.70
N GLU A 73 -7.19 -13.99 -5.06
CA GLU A 73 -8.26 -13.40 -5.88
C GLU A 73 -8.87 -12.16 -5.22
N GLN A 74 -9.15 -12.23 -3.92
CA GLN A 74 -9.70 -11.10 -3.16
C GLN A 74 -8.69 -9.93 -3.09
N LEU A 75 -7.40 -10.22 -2.90
CA LEU A 75 -6.35 -9.19 -2.92
C LEU A 75 -6.24 -8.52 -4.29
N VAL A 76 -6.30 -9.29 -5.37
CA VAL A 76 -6.29 -8.76 -6.74
C VAL A 76 -7.53 -7.91 -7.02
N GLN A 77 -8.71 -8.35 -6.59
CA GLN A 77 -9.94 -7.57 -6.74
C GLN A 77 -9.87 -6.25 -5.96
N GLN A 78 -9.32 -6.29 -4.74
CA GLN A 78 -9.08 -5.08 -3.93
C GLN A 78 -8.13 -4.12 -4.63
N ALA A 79 -6.99 -4.63 -5.08
CA ALA A 79 -5.99 -3.83 -5.80
C ALA A 79 -6.58 -3.22 -7.08
N ARG A 80 -7.32 -4.02 -7.85
CA ARG A 80 -8.00 -3.55 -9.07
C ARG A 80 -9.02 -2.45 -8.77
N LYS A 81 -9.80 -2.59 -7.71
CA LYS A 81 -10.75 -1.55 -7.31
C LYS A 81 -10.03 -0.25 -6.98
N MET A 82 -9.01 -0.29 -6.12
CA MET A 82 -8.22 0.90 -5.78
C MET A 82 -7.59 1.53 -7.01
N TYR A 83 -7.00 0.73 -7.90
CA TYR A 83 -6.41 1.19 -9.15
C TYR A 83 -7.43 1.92 -10.06
N LEU A 84 -8.59 1.32 -10.26
CA LEU A 84 -9.63 1.90 -11.13
C LEU A 84 -10.20 3.20 -10.53
N ASP A 85 -10.46 3.22 -9.25
CA ASP A 85 -10.99 4.41 -8.57
C ASP A 85 -9.96 5.53 -8.59
N PHE A 86 -8.69 5.22 -8.31
CA PHE A 86 -7.56 6.15 -8.35
C PHE A 86 -7.40 6.81 -9.74
N HIS A 87 -7.29 6.02 -10.80
CA HIS A 87 -7.14 6.56 -12.14
C HIS A 87 -8.40 7.25 -12.68
N SER A 88 -9.59 6.79 -12.27
CA SER A 88 -10.84 7.48 -12.59
C SER A 88 -10.89 8.87 -11.95
N HIS A 89 -10.37 8.99 -10.71
CA HIS A 89 -10.29 10.27 -10.03
C HIS A 89 -9.27 11.20 -10.70
N LEU A 90 -8.06 10.72 -11.00
CA LEU A 90 -7.05 11.49 -11.72
C LEU A 90 -7.57 12.01 -13.07
N LYS A 91 -8.26 11.18 -13.85
CA LYS A 91 -8.92 11.61 -15.10
C LYS A 91 -9.98 12.69 -14.87
N LYS A 92 -10.83 12.54 -13.84
CA LYS A 92 -11.82 13.56 -13.51
C LYS A 92 -11.17 14.88 -13.15
N MET A 93 -10.07 14.85 -12.39
CA MET A 93 -9.29 16.06 -12.07
C MET A 93 -8.72 16.69 -13.33
N GLU A 94 -8.19 15.92 -14.26
CA GLU A 94 -7.67 16.41 -15.54
C GLU A 94 -8.76 17.10 -16.38
N TYR A 95 -9.94 16.49 -16.52
CA TYR A 95 -11.05 17.05 -17.28
C TYR A 95 -11.72 18.27 -16.63
N LYS A 96 -11.84 18.28 -15.30
CA LYS A 96 -12.48 19.37 -14.54
C LYS A 96 -11.51 20.49 -14.17
N ARG A 97 -10.29 20.41 -14.65
CA ARG A 97 -9.21 21.34 -14.32
C ARG A 97 -9.57 22.78 -14.68
N ILE A 98 -9.86 23.61 -13.65
CA ILE A 98 -10.02 25.05 -13.76
C ILE A 98 -8.67 25.74 -13.60
N CYS A 99 -7.76 25.14 -12.83
CA CYS A 99 -6.43 25.66 -12.54
C CYS A 99 -5.40 25.10 -13.53
N GLN A 100 -4.50 25.96 -14.00
CA GLN A 100 -3.37 25.59 -14.88
C GLN A 100 -2.04 25.49 -14.10
N CYS A 101 -2.08 25.38 -12.77
CA CYS A 101 -0.87 25.24 -11.96
C CYS A 101 -0.12 23.93 -12.23
N GLY A 102 1.14 23.88 -11.82
CA GLY A 102 2.01 22.72 -11.99
C GLY A 102 1.43 21.44 -11.39
N ALA A 103 0.80 21.52 -10.20
CA ALA A 103 0.17 20.40 -9.54
C ALA A 103 -0.96 19.78 -10.38
N CYS A 104 -1.88 20.60 -10.86
CA CYS A 104 -2.97 20.15 -11.71
C CYS A 104 -2.49 19.60 -13.06
N ALA A 105 -1.39 20.12 -13.60
CA ALA A 105 -0.84 19.67 -14.87
C ALA A 105 -0.10 18.32 -14.75
N SER A 106 0.56 18.07 -13.63
CA SER A 106 1.38 16.87 -13.40
C SER A 106 0.66 15.73 -12.65
N ALA A 107 -0.56 15.96 -12.16
CA ALA A 107 -1.33 14.95 -11.44
C ALA A 107 -1.50 13.63 -12.22
N GLY A 108 -1.60 13.69 -13.56
CA GLY A 108 -1.69 12.51 -14.42
C GLY A 108 -0.41 11.65 -14.48
N SER A 109 0.72 12.13 -13.94
CA SER A 109 1.99 11.39 -13.86
C SER A 109 2.17 10.58 -12.58
N ILE A 110 1.21 10.68 -11.67
CA ILE A 110 1.19 9.94 -10.41
C ILE A 110 0.75 8.50 -10.71
N ALA A 111 1.37 7.53 -10.06
CA ALA A 111 1.14 6.10 -10.22
C ALA A 111 0.70 5.47 -8.89
N LEU A 112 0.13 4.28 -8.93
CA LEU A 112 -0.25 3.53 -7.74
C LEU A 112 0.42 2.17 -7.73
N LYS A 113 1.24 1.91 -6.71
CA LYS A 113 1.80 0.60 -6.43
C LYS A 113 1.27 0.07 -5.11
N MET A 114 1.15 -1.23 -4.99
CA MET A 114 0.59 -1.88 -3.81
C MET A 114 1.44 -3.06 -3.38
N VAL A 115 1.57 -3.24 -2.07
CA VAL A 115 2.29 -4.35 -1.46
C VAL A 115 1.37 -5.08 -0.50
N ALA A 116 1.36 -6.41 -0.56
CA ALA A 116 0.69 -7.29 0.38
C ALA A 116 1.72 -8.23 1.02
N HIS A 117 1.87 -8.17 2.33
CA HIS A 117 2.78 -9.03 3.10
C HIS A 117 2.07 -9.58 4.32
N PHE A 118 2.14 -10.91 4.48
CA PHE A 118 1.61 -11.61 5.64
C PHE A 118 2.74 -12.13 6.52
N GLY A 119 2.60 -11.93 7.81
CA GLY A 119 3.56 -12.38 8.80
C GLY A 119 3.06 -12.15 10.21
N SER A 120 3.95 -12.10 11.18
CA SER A 120 3.60 -11.90 12.58
C SER A 120 4.10 -10.55 13.10
N ALA A 121 3.26 -9.86 13.85
CA ALA A 121 3.63 -8.63 14.52
C ALA A 121 2.94 -8.53 15.89
N SER A 122 3.58 -7.82 16.80
CA SER A 122 2.93 -7.37 18.03
C SER A 122 2.68 -5.88 17.98
N THR A 123 1.84 -5.39 18.87
CA THR A 123 1.59 -3.97 19.03
C THR A 123 2.21 -3.46 20.30
N MET A 124 2.74 -2.24 20.27
CA MET A 124 3.11 -1.52 21.47
C MET A 124 2.40 -0.18 21.53
N GLN A 125 2.07 0.23 22.74
CA GLN A 125 1.49 1.54 22.99
C GLN A 125 2.57 2.51 23.44
N VAL A 126 2.65 3.64 22.73
CA VAL A 126 3.51 4.77 23.10
C VAL A 126 2.60 5.98 23.32
N LYS A 127 2.29 6.28 24.58
CA LYS A 127 1.24 7.24 24.95
C LYS A 127 -0.09 6.90 24.31
N ASP A 128 -0.62 7.77 23.45
CA ASP A 128 -1.92 7.59 22.77
C ASP A 128 -1.78 6.88 21.41
N HIS A 129 -0.56 6.50 20.99
CA HIS A 129 -0.29 5.88 19.71
C HIS A 129 -0.01 4.39 19.86
N VAL A 130 -0.68 3.59 19.05
CA VAL A 130 -0.41 2.15 18.89
C VAL A 130 0.46 1.95 17.67
N LYS A 131 1.58 1.24 17.81
CA LYS A 131 2.50 0.93 16.71
C LYS A 131 2.73 -0.56 16.60
N PHE A 132 2.85 -1.03 15.35
CA PHE A 132 3.32 -2.38 15.09
C PHE A 132 4.82 -2.52 15.34
N ILE A 133 5.20 -3.66 15.88
CA ILE A 133 6.58 -4.06 16.13
C ILE A 133 6.77 -5.50 15.64
N GLY A 134 7.88 -5.75 14.95
CA GLY A 134 8.22 -7.08 14.45
C GLY A 134 9.02 -7.02 13.15
N LYS A 135 9.53 -8.17 12.73
CA LYS A 135 10.27 -8.30 11.48
C LYS A 135 9.37 -8.02 10.27
N ASP A 136 8.13 -8.53 10.31
CA ASP A 136 7.25 -8.52 9.14
C ASP A 136 6.69 -7.12 8.82
N ILE A 137 6.45 -6.27 9.81
CA ILE A 137 6.13 -4.85 9.53
C ILE A 137 7.32 -4.13 8.87
N ILE A 138 8.55 -4.44 9.26
CA ILE A 138 9.76 -3.88 8.63
C ILE A 138 9.87 -4.36 7.19
N ILE A 139 9.60 -5.65 6.93
CA ILE A 139 9.57 -6.22 5.58
C ILE A 139 8.54 -5.50 4.71
N ALA A 140 7.30 -5.34 5.20
CA ALA A 140 6.23 -4.66 4.47
C ALA A 140 6.65 -3.26 4.00
N HIS A 141 7.27 -2.46 4.88
CA HIS A 141 7.79 -1.14 4.51
C HIS A 141 8.99 -1.21 3.55
N ARG A 142 9.89 -2.17 3.72
CA ARG A 142 11.04 -2.33 2.82
C ARG A 142 10.62 -2.70 1.41
N LEU A 143 9.57 -3.50 1.27
CA LEU A 143 9.01 -3.89 -0.02
C LEU A 143 8.43 -2.72 -0.84
N LEU A 144 8.20 -1.55 -0.27
CA LEU A 144 7.89 -0.34 -1.02
C LEU A 144 9.09 0.15 -1.87
N LYS A 145 10.30 -0.29 -1.54
CA LYS A 145 11.56 -0.03 -2.27
C LYS A 145 12.12 -1.35 -2.81
N ASN A 146 11.42 -1.93 -3.78
CA ASN A 146 11.76 -3.19 -4.42
C ASN A 146 12.36 -2.97 -5.82
N SER A 147 12.75 -4.07 -6.49
CA SER A 147 13.38 -4.07 -7.81
C SER A 147 12.40 -4.06 -8.99
N VAL A 148 11.09 -4.04 -8.75
CA VAL A 148 10.08 -3.99 -9.83
C VAL A 148 10.22 -2.70 -10.62
N THR A 149 10.41 -2.82 -11.94
CA THR A 149 10.71 -1.69 -12.82
C THR A 149 9.49 -0.99 -13.40
N VAL A 150 8.33 -1.65 -13.38
CA VAL A 150 7.07 -1.02 -13.82
C VAL A 150 6.53 -0.09 -12.74
N PRO A 151 5.92 1.04 -13.11
CA PRO A 151 5.49 2.04 -12.13
C PRO A 151 4.28 1.61 -11.30
N GLU A 152 3.49 0.68 -11.79
CA GLU A 152 2.23 0.25 -11.16
C GLU A 152 2.15 -1.26 -11.09
N TYR A 153 1.92 -1.79 -9.90
CA TYR A 153 1.86 -3.23 -9.65
C TYR A 153 1.17 -3.53 -8.32
N LEU A 154 0.77 -4.79 -8.17
CA LEU A 154 0.52 -5.42 -6.88
C LEU A 154 1.64 -6.44 -6.64
N LEU A 155 2.44 -6.21 -5.61
CA LEU A 155 3.42 -7.17 -5.11
C LEU A 155 2.80 -7.96 -3.97
N VAL A 156 2.86 -9.28 -4.07
CA VAL A 156 2.35 -10.19 -3.03
C VAL A 156 3.48 -11.13 -2.64
N THR A 157 3.83 -11.17 -1.37
CA THR A 157 4.91 -12.04 -0.90
C THR A 157 4.48 -13.51 -0.86
N GLN A 158 5.45 -14.41 -0.98
CA GLN A 158 5.23 -15.85 -0.87
C GLN A 158 4.56 -16.23 0.46
N SER A 159 4.88 -15.54 1.56
CA SER A 159 4.23 -15.75 2.85
C SER A 159 2.72 -15.43 2.81
N THR A 160 2.32 -14.43 2.06
CA THR A 160 0.89 -14.10 1.84
C THR A 160 0.19 -15.19 1.05
N LEU A 161 0.82 -15.69 -0.01
CA LEU A 161 0.27 -16.78 -0.83
C LEU A 161 0.10 -18.06 -0.02
N SER A 162 1.10 -18.42 0.78
CA SER A 162 1.08 -19.63 1.61
C SER A 162 0.10 -19.55 2.78
N GLY A 163 -0.17 -18.35 3.29
CA GLY A 163 -1.09 -18.10 4.39
C GLY A 163 -2.56 -17.97 3.97
N SER A 164 -2.83 -17.77 2.67
CA SER A 164 -4.18 -17.57 2.17
C SER A 164 -4.97 -18.88 2.10
N GLU A 165 -6.21 -18.86 2.60
CA GLU A 165 -7.16 -19.95 2.40
C GLU A 165 -7.75 -19.87 0.98
N GLY A 166 -7.45 -20.83 0.13
CA GLY A 166 -8.01 -20.93 -1.22
C GLY A 166 -6.93 -21.00 -2.28
N GLY A 167 -6.89 -22.17 -2.93
CA GLY A 167 -5.86 -22.57 -3.86
C GLY A 167 -5.62 -21.58 -5.01
N ASP A 168 -4.57 -21.89 -5.73
CA ASP A 168 -4.06 -21.21 -6.93
C ASP A 168 -5.15 -20.95 -7.99
N GLY A 169 -5.97 -19.96 -7.73
CA GLY A 169 -6.85 -19.42 -8.76
C GLY A 169 -5.95 -19.02 -9.94
N GLN A 170 -6.30 -19.48 -11.13
CA GLN A 170 -5.64 -19.12 -12.38
C GLN A 170 -5.67 -17.60 -12.58
N LEU A 171 -4.76 -16.90 -11.91
CA LEU A 171 -4.56 -15.49 -12.14
C LEU A 171 -3.53 -15.34 -13.25
N ALA A 172 -3.95 -14.74 -14.32
CA ALA A 172 -3.12 -14.45 -15.47
C ALA A 172 -1.82 -13.75 -15.04
N SER A 173 -0.69 -14.40 -15.36
CA SER A 173 0.68 -13.88 -15.33
C SER A 173 1.12 -13.10 -14.08
N PHE A 174 1.42 -13.82 -12.98
CA PHE A 174 2.36 -13.29 -11.98
C PHE A 174 3.80 -13.50 -12.47
N ALA A 175 4.60 -12.46 -12.39
CA ALA A 175 6.04 -12.60 -12.50
C ALA A 175 6.57 -12.89 -11.08
N SER A 176 7.36 -13.95 -10.92
CA SER A 176 8.08 -14.20 -9.68
C SER A 176 9.34 -13.35 -9.62
N GLY A 177 9.69 -12.90 -8.43
CA GLY A 177 10.89 -12.11 -8.17
C GLY A 177 11.37 -12.31 -6.75
N SER A 178 12.54 -11.79 -6.46
CA SER A 178 13.12 -11.82 -5.11
C SER A 178 13.96 -10.59 -4.90
N ASP A 179 13.77 -9.94 -3.77
CA ASP A 179 14.58 -8.80 -3.33
C ASP A 179 15.32 -9.14 -2.04
N ALA A 180 16.60 -8.79 -1.98
CA ALA A 180 17.42 -8.99 -0.81
C ALA A 180 17.59 -7.70 -0.02
N TYR A 181 17.30 -7.73 1.27
CA TYR A 181 17.43 -6.59 2.17
C TYR A 181 18.42 -6.91 3.29
N ASP A 182 19.25 -5.92 3.62
CA ASP A 182 20.21 -6.03 4.72
C ASP A 182 19.50 -6.43 6.03
N ASN A 183 20.03 -7.46 6.70
CA ASN A 183 19.52 -8.05 7.94
C ASN A 183 18.14 -8.75 7.86
N LEU A 184 17.47 -8.76 6.70
CA LEU A 184 16.19 -9.44 6.51
C LEU A 184 16.33 -10.70 5.63
N GLY A 185 17.34 -10.72 4.75
CA GLY A 185 17.54 -11.78 3.76
C GLY A 185 16.75 -11.54 2.48
N ALA A 186 16.61 -12.60 1.68
CA ALA A 186 15.81 -12.58 0.47
C ALA A 186 14.31 -12.73 0.81
N ILE A 187 13.49 -11.94 0.15
CA ILE A 187 12.02 -11.96 0.24
C ILE A 187 11.48 -12.26 -1.15
N GLU A 188 10.68 -13.31 -1.25
CA GLU A 188 10.01 -13.75 -2.48
C GLU A 188 8.54 -13.32 -2.51
#